data_fe8c3d885173ba9f61eb4d52bd148a12
#
_entry.id   fe8c3d885173ba9f61eb4d52bd148a12
#
_cell.length_a   1.000
_cell.length_b   1.000
_cell.length_c   1.000
_cell.angle_alpha   90.00
_cell.angle_beta   90.00
_cell.angle_gamma   90.00
#
_symmetry.space_group_name_H-M   'P 1'
#
loop_
_entity.id
_entity.type
_entity.pdbx_description
1 polymer ?
#
loop_
_entity_poly.entity_id
_entity_poly.type
_entity_poly.pdbx_seq_one_letter_code
_entity_poly.pdbx_strand_id
1 'polypeptide(L)'
;MNIFKRPWLIAGLFILSLCAGFGGRVAYVWWHIPEAYAAWDAGDMLLWYMRSHDNDWPNNWDDLQSAIESEPELFLRGRHPEEPDYMGRMKRTIKIDWSFDTANPQNPTPVTRPDGSPLHAYWSEPNGMIYQYLDRLKANEPSDGRAAVDNAFPNG
;
A
#
# COMPACT_ATOMS: atom_id res chain seq x y z
N MET A 1 -36.86 31.51 -20.80
CA MET A 1 -37.26 30.94 -19.47
C MET A 1 -36.22 31.37 -18.45
N ASN A 2 -36.56 32.31 -17.53
CA ASN A 2 -35.57 32.90 -16.61
C ASN A 2 -35.36 32.00 -15.39
N ILE A 3 -34.36 31.10 -15.46
CA ILE A 3 -33.97 30.14 -14.42
C ILE A 3 -33.60 30.87 -13.13
N PHE A 4 -33.03 32.08 -13.21
CA PHE A 4 -32.64 32.91 -12.05
C PHE A 4 -33.79 33.39 -11.16
N LYS A 5 -35.04 33.27 -11.61
CA LYS A 5 -36.24 33.62 -10.79
C LYS A 5 -36.68 32.51 -9.84
N ARG A 6 -35.98 31.36 -9.82
CA ARG A 6 -36.35 30.20 -8.97
C ARG A 6 -35.18 29.78 -8.09
N PRO A 7 -34.89 30.51 -7.01
CA PRO A 7 -33.70 30.28 -6.15
C PRO A 7 -33.61 28.85 -5.56
N TRP A 8 -34.77 28.20 -5.40
CA TRP A 8 -34.83 26.81 -4.93
C TRP A 8 -34.29 25.79 -5.94
N LEU A 9 -34.42 26.07 -7.28
CA LEU A 9 -33.82 25.21 -8.29
C LEU A 9 -32.30 25.31 -8.29
N ILE A 10 -31.77 26.50 -8.08
CA ILE A 10 -30.33 26.73 -7.99
C ILE A 10 -29.77 26.03 -6.73
N ALA A 11 -30.46 26.18 -5.59
CA ALA A 11 -30.09 25.48 -4.34
C ALA A 11 -30.14 23.95 -4.52
N GLY A 12 -31.18 23.42 -5.15
CA GLY A 12 -31.32 21.99 -5.44
C GLY A 12 -30.19 21.45 -6.33
N LEU A 13 -29.84 22.16 -7.40
CA LEU A 13 -28.74 21.80 -8.28
C LEU A 13 -27.40 21.84 -7.56
N PHE A 14 -27.21 22.82 -6.69
CA PHE A 14 -25.98 22.93 -5.90
C PHE A 14 -25.82 21.75 -4.91
N ILE A 15 -26.88 21.41 -4.18
CA ILE A 15 -26.92 20.25 -3.28
C ILE A 15 -26.66 18.94 -4.06
N LEU A 16 -27.31 18.77 -5.19
CA LEU A 16 -27.13 17.58 -6.04
C LEU A 16 -25.67 17.46 -6.53
N SER A 17 -25.05 18.57 -6.92
CA SER A 17 -23.65 18.63 -7.33
C SER A 17 -22.70 18.24 -6.18
N LEU A 18 -22.96 18.75 -4.97
CA LEU A 18 -22.19 18.38 -3.77
C LEU A 18 -22.34 16.88 -3.44
N CYS A 19 -23.56 16.36 -3.46
CA CYS A 19 -23.83 14.94 -3.22
C CYS A 19 -23.16 14.05 -4.27
N ALA A 20 -23.21 14.42 -5.54
CA ALA A 20 -22.56 13.68 -6.62
C ALA A 20 -21.03 13.71 -6.47
N GLY A 21 -20.45 14.87 -6.15
CA GLY A 21 -19.01 15.02 -5.91
C GLY A 21 -18.53 14.21 -4.71
N PHE A 22 -19.25 14.29 -3.60
CA PHE A 22 -18.92 13.52 -2.39
C PHE A 22 -19.10 12.01 -2.61
N GLY A 23 -20.24 11.59 -3.17
CA GLY A 23 -20.51 10.18 -3.48
C GLY A 23 -19.49 9.59 -4.44
N GLY A 24 -19.11 10.33 -5.49
CA GLY A 24 -18.07 9.91 -6.42
C GLY A 24 -16.70 9.73 -5.73
N ARG A 25 -16.35 10.62 -4.81
CA ARG A 25 -15.10 10.52 -4.06
C ARG A 25 -15.08 9.33 -3.10
N VAL A 26 -16.19 9.08 -2.41
CA VAL A 26 -16.35 7.90 -1.54
C VAL A 26 -16.22 6.61 -2.36
N ALA A 27 -16.95 6.51 -3.47
CA ALA A 27 -16.87 5.35 -4.37
C ALA A 27 -15.46 5.14 -4.91
N TYR A 28 -14.76 6.20 -5.29
CA TYR A 28 -13.37 6.14 -5.74
C TYR A 28 -12.45 5.56 -4.66
N VAL A 29 -12.54 6.04 -3.41
CA VAL A 29 -11.74 5.51 -2.29
C VAL A 29 -12.05 4.04 -2.06
N TRP A 30 -13.33 3.67 -1.97
CA TRP A 30 -13.76 2.27 -1.77
C TRP A 30 -13.22 1.34 -2.86
N TRP A 31 -13.18 1.80 -4.11
CA TRP A 31 -12.66 1.01 -5.23
C TRP A 31 -11.17 0.71 -5.11
N HIS A 32 -10.39 1.62 -4.48
CA HIS A 32 -8.94 1.50 -4.35
C HIS A 32 -8.47 0.92 -3.01
N ILE A 33 -9.38 0.68 -2.05
CA ILE A 33 -9.03 0.06 -0.77
C ILE A 33 -8.29 -1.28 -0.93
N PRO A 34 -8.73 -2.22 -1.79
CA PRO A 34 -8.03 -3.50 -1.95
C PRO A 34 -6.60 -3.35 -2.46
N GLU A 35 -6.37 -2.37 -3.35
CA GLU A 35 -5.03 -2.06 -3.85
C GLU A 35 -4.15 -1.46 -2.73
N ALA A 36 -4.70 -0.55 -1.92
CA ALA A 36 -3.97 0.06 -0.82
C ALA A 36 -3.55 -0.97 0.24
N TYR A 37 -4.40 -1.94 0.54
CA TYR A 37 -4.03 -3.06 1.41
C TYR A 37 -2.94 -3.92 0.78
N ALA A 38 -3.07 -4.28 -0.49
CA ALA A 38 -2.07 -5.06 -1.18
C ALA A 38 -0.70 -4.33 -1.23
N ALA A 39 -0.70 -3.01 -1.42
CA ALA A 39 0.50 -2.19 -1.39
C ALA A 39 1.17 -2.22 -0.01
N TRP A 40 0.40 -2.04 1.06
CA TRP A 40 0.91 -2.11 2.43
C TRP A 40 1.53 -3.47 2.72
N ASP A 41 0.82 -4.55 2.39
CA ASP A 41 1.28 -5.92 2.63
C ASP A 41 2.54 -6.27 1.87
N ALA A 42 2.65 -5.82 0.63
CA ALA A 42 3.87 -6.00 -0.14
C ALA A 42 5.06 -5.30 0.54
N GLY A 43 4.85 -4.08 1.06
CA GLY A 43 5.87 -3.37 1.82
C GLY A 43 6.31 -4.14 3.07
N ASP A 44 5.35 -4.62 3.87
CA ASP A 44 5.64 -5.38 5.09
C ASP A 44 6.38 -6.69 4.79
N MET A 45 5.94 -7.44 3.76
CA MET A 45 6.60 -8.69 3.35
C MET A 45 8.01 -8.46 2.85
N LEU A 46 8.23 -7.44 2.03
CA LEU A 46 9.55 -7.08 1.54
C LEU A 46 10.49 -6.70 2.68
N LEU A 47 10.02 -5.88 3.62
CA LEU A 47 10.82 -5.52 4.80
C LEU A 47 11.09 -6.71 5.71
N TRP A 48 10.12 -7.60 5.90
CA TRP A 48 10.33 -8.82 6.66
C TRP A 48 11.38 -9.71 6.00
N TYR A 49 11.27 -9.93 4.69
CA TYR A 49 12.24 -10.72 3.94
C TYR A 49 13.65 -10.15 4.09
N MET A 50 13.83 -8.86 3.83
CA MET A 50 15.13 -8.20 3.95
C MET A 50 15.73 -8.33 5.35
N ARG A 51 14.94 -8.17 6.41
CA ARG A 51 15.40 -8.31 7.81
C ARG A 51 15.84 -9.73 8.15
N SER A 52 15.20 -10.74 7.58
CA SER A 52 15.49 -12.16 7.84
C SER A 52 16.57 -12.75 6.92
N HIS A 53 16.99 -12.02 5.87
CA HIS A 53 17.93 -12.48 4.85
C HIS A 53 19.06 -11.48 4.61
N ASP A 54 19.69 -10.99 5.69
CA ASP A 54 20.87 -10.11 5.67
C ASP A 54 20.74 -8.87 4.75
N ASN A 55 19.52 -8.34 4.62
CA ASN A 55 19.11 -7.24 3.76
C ASN A 55 19.13 -7.55 2.26
N ASP A 56 19.16 -8.81 1.88
CA ASP A 56 19.00 -9.24 0.49
C ASP A 56 17.58 -8.97 -0.02
N TRP A 57 17.49 -8.67 -1.31
CA TRP A 57 16.21 -8.50 -2.00
C TRP A 57 15.65 -9.84 -2.46
N PRO A 58 14.34 -10.10 -2.35
CA PRO A 58 13.77 -11.34 -2.83
C PRO A 58 13.87 -11.47 -4.35
N ASN A 59 13.98 -12.70 -4.85
CA ASN A 59 14.10 -12.96 -6.29
C ASN A 59 12.76 -13.19 -6.99
N ASN A 60 11.70 -13.50 -6.22
CA ASN A 60 10.40 -13.86 -6.76
C ASN A 60 9.31 -13.86 -5.66
N TRP A 61 8.08 -14.17 -6.06
CA TRP A 61 6.95 -14.25 -5.14
C TRP A 61 7.02 -15.41 -4.15
N ASP A 62 7.71 -16.49 -4.47
CA ASP A 62 7.77 -17.68 -3.59
C ASP A 62 8.66 -17.37 -2.38
N ASP A 63 9.68 -16.54 -2.55
CA ASP A 63 10.49 -16.01 -1.45
C ASP A 63 9.62 -15.22 -0.45
N LEU A 64 8.67 -14.41 -0.95
CA LEU A 64 7.75 -13.66 -0.10
C LEU A 64 6.64 -14.51 0.52
N GLN A 65 6.26 -15.60 -0.13
CA GLN A 65 5.23 -16.50 0.41
C GLN A 65 5.69 -17.12 1.73
N SER A 66 6.98 -17.41 1.87
CA SER A 66 7.55 -17.92 3.11
C SER A 66 7.34 -16.98 4.29
N ALA A 67 7.25 -15.67 4.05
CA ALA A 67 6.96 -14.68 5.08
C ALA A 67 5.57 -14.88 5.69
N ILE A 68 4.56 -15.08 4.84
CA ILE A 68 3.18 -15.31 5.30
C ILE A 68 3.07 -16.64 6.07
N GLU A 69 3.77 -17.65 5.61
CA GLU A 69 3.74 -18.98 6.23
C GLU A 69 4.41 -18.98 7.60
N SER A 70 5.43 -18.16 7.80
CA SER A 70 6.16 -18.06 9.08
C SER A 70 5.48 -17.18 10.12
N GLU A 71 4.85 -16.07 9.69
CA GLU A 71 4.21 -15.10 10.59
C GLU A 71 2.86 -14.60 10.04
N PRO A 72 1.86 -15.48 9.90
CA PRO A 72 0.58 -15.13 9.27
C PRO A 72 -0.16 -14.01 9.99
N GLU A 73 0.02 -13.88 11.32
CA GLU A 73 -0.65 -12.84 12.11
C GLU A 73 -0.19 -11.42 11.77
N LEU A 74 1.05 -11.24 11.31
CA LEU A 74 1.57 -9.93 10.89
C LEU A 74 0.91 -9.45 9.59
N PHE A 75 0.64 -10.38 8.68
CA PHE A 75 0.14 -10.07 7.35
C PHE A 75 -1.38 -10.16 7.21
N LEU A 76 -2.07 -10.67 8.24
CA LEU A 76 -3.53 -10.82 8.25
C LEU A 76 -4.26 -9.74 9.07
N ARG A 77 -3.55 -8.70 9.54
CA ARG A 77 -4.16 -7.62 10.33
C ARG A 77 -5.23 -6.90 9.52
N GLY A 78 -6.49 -7.13 9.89
CA GLY A 78 -7.65 -6.50 9.25
C GLY A 78 -8.09 -7.12 7.93
N ARG A 79 -7.55 -8.25 7.53
CA ARG A 79 -7.93 -8.97 6.31
C ARG A 79 -8.79 -10.18 6.63
N HIS A 80 -9.62 -10.54 5.67
CA HIS A 80 -10.36 -11.79 5.75
C HIS A 80 -9.35 -12.94 5.56
N PRO A 81 -9.01 -13.70 6.62
CA PRO A 81 -8.12 -14.86 6.49
C PRO A 81 -8.66 -15.95 5.57
N GLU A 82 -9.92 -15.80 5.16
CA GLU A 82 -10.67 -16.72 4.33
C GLU A 82 -10.59 -16.41 2.81
N GLU A 83 -9.79 -15.40 2.39
CA GLU A 83 -9.64 -15.14 0.96
C GLU A 83 -8.71 -16.20 0.32
N PRO A 84 -9.27 -17.17 -0.41
CA PRO A 84 -8.52 -18.37 -0.83
C PRO A 84 -7.43 -18.10 -1.88
N ASP A 85 -7.39 -16.90 -2.47
CA ASP A 85 -6.42 -16.50 -3.50
C ASP A 85 -5.79 -15.14 -3.24
N TYR A 86 -5.45 -14.89 -1.97
CA TYR A 86 -4.85 -13.62 -1.59
C TYR A 86 -3.53 -13.33 -2.34
N MET A 87 -2.61 -14.29 -2.40
CA MET A 87 -1.35 -14.15 -3.13
C MET A 87 -1.57 -13.97 -4.63
N GLY A 88 -2.53 -14.70 -5.23
CA GLY A 88 -2.89 -14.49 -6.63
C GLY A 88 -3.43 -13.09 -6.89
N ARG A 89 -4.21 -12.53 -5.97
CA ARG A 89 -4.66 -11.13 -6.07
C ARG A 89 -3.48 -10.16 -5.98
N MET A 90 -2.58 -10.34 -5.02
CA MET A 90 -1.38 -9.50 -4.91
C MET A 90 -0.55 -9.53 -6.20
N LYS A 91 -0.26 -10.72 -6.72
CA LYS A 91 0.48 -10.91 -7.98
C LYS A 91 -0.18 -10.21 -9.18
N ARG A 92 -1.52 -10.07 -9.18
CA ARG A 92 -2.27 -9.33 -10.22
C ARG A 92 -2.29 -7.82 -10.00
N THR A 93 -2.16 -7.37 -8.75
CA THR A 93 -2.29 -5.95 -8.37
C THR A 93 -0.96 -5.24 -8.33
N ILE A 94 0.11 -5.96 -8.01
CA ILE A 94 1.43 -5.41 -7.73
C ILE A 94 2.47 -6.06 -8.62
N LYS A 95 3.36 -5.23 -9.15
CA LYS A 95 4.59 -5.61 -9.82
C LYS A 95 5.77 -5.22 -8.94
N ILE A 96 6.64 -6.17 -8.65
CA ILE A 96 7.91 -5.97 -7.94
C ILE A 96 9.04 -6.07 -8.96
N ASP A 97 9.99 -5.16 -8.87
CA ASP A 97 11.25 -5.24 -9.60
C ASP A 97 12.21 -6.18 -8.86
N TRP A 98 12.24 -7.43 -9.30
CA TRP A 98 13.08 -8.46 -8.67
C TRP A 98 14.58 -8.24 -8.88
N SER A 99 14.95 -7.34 -9.78
CA SER A 99 16.35 -6.96 -10.02
C SER A 99 16.82 -5.77 -9.20
N PHE A 100 15.98 -5.28 -8.27
CA PHE A 100 16.30 -4.14 -7.43
C PHE A 100 17.53 -4.42 -6.55
N ASP A 101 18.53 -3.56 -6.66
CA ASP A 101 19.77 -3.63 -5.89
C ASP A 101 19.68 -2.74 -4.64
N THR A 102 19.60 -3.38 -3.46
CA THR A 102 19.51 -2.68 -2.17
C THR A 102 20.78 -1.92 -1.80
N ALA A 103 21.93 -2.36 -2.30
CA ALA A 103 23.23 -1.70 -2.05
C ALA A 103 23.40 -0.43 -2.90
N ASN A 104 22.83 -0.44 -4.12
CA ASN A 104 22.91 0.69 -5.04
C ASN A 104 21.56 0.94 -5.73
N PRO A 105 20.56 1.42 -4.98
CA PRO A 105 19.20 1.55 -5.47
C PRO A 105 19.08 2.62 -6.55
N GLN A 106 18.99 2.19 -7.82
CA GLN A 106 18.83 3.07 -8.98
C GLN A 106 17.35 3.31 -9.31
N ASN A 107 16.49 2.33 -9.01
CA ASN A 107 15.05 2.44 -9.27
C ASN A 107 14.33 3.03 -8.05
N PRO A 108 13.79 4.26 -8.12
CA PRO A 108 13.10 4.88 -6.98
C PRO A 108 11.74 4.23 -6.65
N THR A 109 11.22 3.40 -7.53
CA THR A 109 9.90 2.76 -7.38
C THR A 109 9.96 1.27 -7.72
N PRO A 110 10.68 0.45 -6.89
CA PRO A 110 10.77 -0.99 -7.13
C PRO A 110 9.42 -1.73 -7.01
N VAL A 111 8.40 -1.09 -6.46
CA VAL A 111 7.05 -1.65 -6.32
C VAL A 111 6.06 -0.73 -7.02
N THR A 112 5.35 -1.25 -8.02
CA THR A 112 4.43 -0.50 -8.87
C THR A 112 3.17 -1.31 -9.16
N ARG A 113 2.22 -0.73 -9.88
CA ARG A 113 1.19 -1.50 -10.59
C ARG A 113 1.82 -2.31 -11.74
N PRO A 114 1.10 -3.31 -12.27
CA PRO A 114 1.56 -4.08 -13.43
C PRO A 114 1.86 -3.23 -14.68
N ASP A 115 1.18 -2.10 -14.83
CA ASP A 115 1.38 -1.13 -15.92
C ASP A 115 2.54 -0.15 -15.66
N GLY A 116 3.22 -0.25 -14.52
CA GLY A 116 4.30 0.62 -14.09
C GLY A 116 3.86 1.93 -13.45
N SER A 117 2.56 2.19 -13.31
CA SER A 117 2.06 3.36 -12.60
C SER A 117 2.21 3.22 -11.07
N PRO A 118 2.25 4.35 -10.33
CA PRO A 118 2.30 4.31 -8.87
C PRO A 118 1.07 3.62 -8.26
N LEU A 119 1.27 2.94 -7.14
CA LEU A 119 0.20 2.32 -6.36
C LEU A 119 -0.63 3.38 -5.62
N HIS A 120 -1.92 3.11 -5.44
CA HIS A 120 -2.76 3.88 -4.52
C HIS A 120 -2.50 3.40 -3.09
N ALA A 121 -1.61 4.10 -2.38
CA ALA A 121 -1.29 3.82 -0.99
C ALA A 121 -1.85 4.91 -0.10
N TYR A 122 -2.87 4.59 0.71
CA TYR A 122 -3.49 5.55 1.63
C TYR A 122 -2.82 5.59 3.00
N TRP A 123 -2.18 4.50 3.42
CA TRP A 123 -1.60 4.35 4.77
C TRP A 123 -0.09 4.18 4.75
N SER A 124 0.41 3.27 3.92
CA SER A 124 1.83 2.99 3.81
C SER A 124 2.20 2.76 2.35
N GLU A 125 3.11 3.57 1.86
CA GLU A 125 3.61 3.48 0.49
C GLU A 125 4.85 2.55 0.51
N PRO A 126 4.81 1.39 -0.19
CA PRO A 126 5.84 0.36 -0.07
C PRO A 126 7.24 0.85 -0.43
N ASN A 127 7.38 1.70 -1.46
CA ASN A 127 8.69 2.23 -1.84
C ASN A 127 9.24 3.15 -0.73
N GLY A 128 8.40 3.99 -0.13
CA GLY A 128 8.79 4.82 1.01
C GLY A 128 9.25 3.99 2.20
N MET A 129 8.56 2.88 2.50
CA MET A 129 8.94 1.96 3.57
C MET A 129 10.32 1.33 3.31
N ILE A 130 10.57 0.87 2.08
CA ILE A 130 11.84 0.28 1.65
C ILE A 130 12.96 1.29 1.79
N TYR A 131 12.80 2.51 1.24
CA TYR A 131 13.83 3.55 1.31
C TYR A 131 14.12 4.01 2.74
N GLN A 132 13.11 4.17 3.59
CA GLN A 132 13.32 4.47 5.00
C GLN A 132 14.11 3.38 5.71
N TYR A 133 13.87 2.11 5.38
CA TYR A 133 14.63 0.99 5.92
C TYR A 133 16.09 1.04 5.45
N LEU A 134 16.34 1.21 4.16
CA LEU A 134 17.69 1.29 3.60
C LEU A 134 18.48 2.49 4.16
N ASP A 135 17.82 3.64 4.35
CA ASP A 135 18.46 4.82 4.93
C ASP A 135 18.86 4.59 6.40
N ARG A 136 18.03 3.88 7.18
CA ARG A 136 18.38 3.47 8.55
C ARG A 136 19.58 2.53 8.59
N LEU A 137 19.67 1.59 7.66
CA LEU A 137 20.83 0.72 7.54
C LEU A 137 22.11 1.51 7.25
N LYS A 138 22.04 2.48 6.34
CA LYS A 138 23.17 3.36 6.01
C LYS A 138 23.61 4.24 7.18
N ALA A 139 22.66 4.68 8.00
CA ALA A 139 22.94 5.48 9.19
C ALA A 139 23.47 4.67 10.37
N ASN A 140 23.62 3.32 10.26
CA ASN A 140 23.93 2.40 11.36
C ASN A 140 22.94 2.53 12.55
N GLU A 141 21.72 2.98 12.30
CA GLU A 141 20.68 2.98 13.32
C GLU A 141 20.25 1.51 13.57
N PRO A 142 20.23 1.05 14.86
CA PRO A 142 19.69 -0.26 15.15
C PRO A 142 18.25 -0.31 14.61
N SER A 143 18.00 -1.30 13.75
CA SER A 143 16.66 -1.52 13.21
C SER A 143 15.77 -2.05 14.35
N ASP A 144 15.27 -1.14 15.20
CA ASP A 144 14.22 -1.47 16.14
C ASP A 144 12.95 -1.83 15.34
N GLY A 145 12.81 -3.13 15.10
CA GLY A 145 11.72 -3.71 14.31
C GLY A 145 10.31 -3.42 14.85
N ARG A 146 10.22 -2.73 16.00
CA ARG A 146 8.97 -2.28 16.61
C ARG A 146 8.55 -0.87 16.24
N ALA A 147 9.47 0.03 15.94
CA ALA A 147 9.15 1.44 15.77
C ALA A 147 8.26 1.73 14.53
N ALA A 148 8.37 0.95 13.48
CA ALA A 148 7.53 1.12 12.28
C ALA A 148 6.11 0.61 12.49
N VAL A 149 5.91 -0.36 13.36
CA VAL A 149 4.59 -0.94 13.66
C VAL A 149 3.87 -0.12 14.73
N ASP A 150 4.60 0.37 15.76
CA ASP A 150 4.01 1.14 16.86
C ASP A 150 3.59 2.56 16.43
N ASN A 151 4.23 3.15 15.43
CA ASN A 151 3.85 4.47 14.92
C ASN A 151 2.68 4.44 13.91
N ALA A 152 2.31 3.28 13.40
CA ALA A 152 1.15 3.14 12.53
C ALA A 152 -0.18 3.05 13.29
N PHE A 153 -0.14 2.82 14.61
CA PHE A 153 -1.32 2.74 15.45
C PHE A 153 -1.12 3.57 16.72
N PRO A 154 -1.39 4.90 16.70
CA PRO A 154 -1.54 5.64 17.94
C PRO A 154 -2.70 4.99 18.70
N ASN A 155 -2.41 4.55 19.93
CA ASN A 155 -3.39 3.98 20.85
C ASN A 155 -4.64 4.87 20.90
N GLY A 156 -5.76 4.39 20.36
CA GLY A 156 -7.09 4.95 20.51
C GLY A 156 -7.82 4.28 21.65
#